data_de562bb9f5e6a87339b90c9b3f9c3a06
#
_entry.id   de562bb9f5e6a87339b90c9b3f9c3a06
#
_cell.length_a   1.000
_cell.length_b   1.000
_cell.length_c   1.000
_cell.angle_alpha   90.00
_cell.angle_beta   90.00
_cell.angle_gamma   90.00
#
_symmetry.space_group_name_H-M   'P 1'
#
loop_
_entity.id
_entity.type
_entity.pdbx_description
1 polymer ?
#
loop_
_entity_poly.entity_id
_entity_poly.type
_entity_poly.pdbx_seq_one_letter_code
_entity_poly.pdbx_strand_id
1 'polypeptide(L)'
;MDTQPLIIRPRAEDVEGQPILRPLPSAKCRSVGPFVFFDHMLETVYPTGKGMNIRQHPHIGLSTLTYLFQGQIQHKDSLGSDQVVGAGDVSWMTAGSAIAHVERTPEPLWDQSFTMHGLQIWLASPKDHEQGPGHYSHHSAATLPVSDNLGVQIRMIAGSGFCLESPVPVLSPTLYAEVKMQTATTLLIPTEHEERAVYVLSGDAQLNGETIEPHALVVLPAGEEMSLFAESDVHAVVFGGAPLDGPRRINWNFVASDPVAIDEARRKWTAGEWPTVPGEVERIELPR
;
A
#
# COMPACT_ATOMS: atom_id res chain seq x y z
N MET A 1 -28.89 1.81 -1.56
CA MET A 1 -27.45 1.53 -1.48
C MET A 1 -27.30 0.03 -1.40
N ASP A 2 -26.36 -0.54 -2.13
CA ASP A 2 -26.15 -1.99 -2.11
C ASP A 2 -25.63 -2.36 -0.72
N THR A 3 -26.37 -3.19 0.02
CA THR A 3 -26.03 -3.58 1.40
C THR A 3 -25.11 -4.81 1.44
N GLN A 4 -24.72 -5.33 0.27
CA GLN A 4 -23.84 -6.48 0.19
C GLN A 4 -22.37 -6.06 -0.03
N PRO A 5 -21.41 -6.73 0.64
CA PRO A 5 -20.01 -6.54 0.40
C PRO A 5 -19.62 -6.82 -1.06
N LEU A 6 -18.75 -5.99 -1.64
CA LEU A 6 -18.23 -6.22 -2.99
C LEU A 6 -16.92 -7.02 -2.92
N ILE A 7 -16.92 -8.22 -3.49
CA ILE A 7 -15.75 -9.10 -3.51
C ILE A 7 -14.97 -8.89 -4.81
N ILE A 8 -13.67 -8.61 -4.68
CA ILE A 8 -12.73 -8.43 -5.78
C ILE A 8 -11.63 -9.49 -5.67
N ARG A 9 -11.53 -10.35 -6.68
CA ARG A 9 -10.41 -11.26 -6.81
C ARG A 9 -9.24 -10.54 -7.47
N PRO A 10 -8.01 -10.63 -6.91
CA PRO A 10 -6.84 -9.95 -7.46
C PRO A 10 -6.41 -10.56 -8.80
N ARG A 11 -5.70 -9.76 -9.59
CA ARG A 11 -4.92 -10.25 -10.74
C ARG A 11 -3.53 -10.66 -10.27
N ALA A 12 -3.03 -11.79 -10.80
CA ALA A 12 -1.64 -12.18 -10.61
C ALA A 12 -0.78 -11.46 -11.66
N GLU A 13 0.28 -10.84 -11.22
CA GLU A 13 1.26 -10.13 -12.06
C GLU A 13 2.68 -10.42 -11.53
N ASP A 14 3.69 -9.95 -12.24
CA ASP A 14 5.10 -10.01 -11.84
C ASP A 14 5.72 -8.61 -11.96
N VAL A 15 6.44 -8.19 -10.93
CA VAL A 15 7.17 -6.92 -10.91
C VAL A 15 8.65 -7.22 -10.69
N GLU A 16 9.44 -7.18 -11.76
CA GLU A 16 10.90 -7.41 -11.74
C GLU A 16 11.29 -8.72 -11.03
N GLY A 17 10.51 -9.79 -11.25
CA GLY A 17 10.73 -11.12 -10.67
C GLY A 17 10.08 -11.32 -9.29
N GLN A 18 9.36 -10.35 -8.76
CA GLN A 18 8.53 -10.47 -7.57
C GLN A 18 7.09 -10.79 -7.98
N PRO A 19 6.56 -11.98 -7.70
CA PRO A 19 5.16 -12.28 -7.95
C PRO A 19 4.25 -11.47 -7.02
N ILE A 20 3.20 -10.90 -7.59
CA ILE A 20 2.26 -10.05 -6.87
C ILE A 20 0.81 -10.44 -7.16
N LEU A 21 -0.07 -10.10 -6.22
CA LEU A 21 -1.51 -10.08 -6.39
C LEU A 21 -2.02 -8.64 -6.32
N ARG A 22 -2.71 -8.17 -7.38
CA ARG A 22 -3.21 -6.79 -7.49
C ARG A 22 -4.74 -6.74 -7.47
N PRO A 23 -5.38 -6.49 -6.32
CA PRO A 23 -6.83 -6.28 -6.25
C PRO A 23 -7.26 -4.88 -6.71
N LEU A 24 -6.45 -3.82 -6.49
CA LEU A 24 -6.73 -2.45 -6.93
C LEU A 24 -5.65 -1.92 -7.88
N PRO A 25 -6.04 -1.12 -8.92
CA PRO A 25 -7.41 -0.80 -9.31
C PRO A 25 -8.07 -1.98 -10.03
N SER A 26 -9.40 -2.09 -9.89
CA SER A 26 -10.20 -3.07 -10.64
C SER A 26 -11.33 -2.38 -11.42
N ALA A 27 -11.90 -3.09 -12.41
CA ALA A 27 -13.05 -2.58 -13.15
C ALA A 27 -14.30 -2.38 -12.26
N LYS A 28 -14.40 -3.15 -11.16
CA LYS A 28 -15.52 -3.09 -10.21
C LYS A 28 -15.33 -2.03 -9.12
N CYS A 29 -14.07 -1.71 -8.79
CA CYS A 29 -13.71 -0.75 -7.75
C CYS A 29 -12.40 -0.07 -8.11
N ARG A 30 -12.43 1.25 -8.23
CA ARG A 30 -11.24 2.03 -8.61
C ARG A 30 -10.40 2.44 -7.40
N SER A 31 -11.07 2.61 -6.25
CA SER A 31 -10.47 3.04 -4.99
C SER A 31 -11.29 2.58 -3.80
N VAL A 32 -10.68 2.56 -2.62
CA VAL A 32 -11.34 2.45 -1.32
C VAL A 32 -10.77 3.56 -0.45
N GLY A 33 -11.55 4.59 -0.15
CA GLY A 33 -11.03 5.83 0.40
C GLY A 33 -9.92 6.38 -0.51
N PRO A 34 -8.78 6.82 0.05
CA PRO A 34 -7.66 7.32 -0.73
C PRO A 34 -6.87 6.22 -1.47
N PHE A 35 -7.10 4.94 -1.17
CA PHE A 35 -6.34 3.80 -1.72
C PHE A 35 -6.74 3.55 -3.17
N VAL A 36 -5.85 3.84 -4.11
CA VAL A 36 -6.06 3.70 -5.56
C VAL A 36 -5.26 2.57 -6.20
N PHE A 37 -4.30 2.02 -5.45
CA PHE A 37 -3.45 0.93 -5.90
C PHE A 37 -3.04 0.06 -4.71
N PHE A 38 -3.04 -1.26 -4.93
CA PHE A 38 -2.70 -2.24 -3.91
C PHE A 38 -2.02 -3.43 -4.55
N ASP A 39 -0.75 -3.67 -4.20
CA ASP A 39 0.00 -4.87 -4.56
C ASP A 39 0.36 -5.64 -3.30
N HIS A 40 -0.03 -6.90 -3.27
CA HIS A 40 0.45 -7.88 -2.33
C HIS A 40 1.65 -8.61 -2.94
N MET A 41 2.86 -8.27 -2.51
CA MET A 41 4.09 -8.97 -2.83
C MET A 41 4.07 -10.32 -2.11
N LEU A 42 3.85 -11.40 -2.86
CA LEU A 42 3.74 -12.74 -2.31
C LEU A 42 5.06 -13.18 -1.63
N GLU A 43 4.94 -14.00 -0.61
CA GLU A 43 6.10 -14.57 0.08
C GLU A 43 7.01 -15.27 -0.94
N THR A 44 8.20 -14.73 -1.11
CA THR A 44 9.16 -15.18 -2.13
C THR A 44 10.54 -15.35 -1.52
N VAL A 45 11.11 -16.51 -1.70
CA VAL A 45 12.49 -16.81 -1.28
C VAL A 45 13.45 -16.42 -2.39
N TYR A 46 14.28 -15.42 -2.15
CA TYR A 46 15.39 -15.05 -3.03
C TYR A 46 16.65 -15.84 -2.66
N PRO A 47 17.24 -16.59 -3.60
CA PRO A 47 18.52 -17.23 -3.36
C PRO A 47 19.66 -16.21 -3.33
N THR A 48 20.81 -16.58 -2.78
CA THR A 48 22.05 -15.78 -2.80
C THR A 48 22.33 -15.22 -4.20
N GLY A 49 22.67 -13.95 -4.27
CA GLY A 49 22.92 -13.21 -5.53
C GLY A 49 21.67 -12.85 -6.33
N LYS A 50 20.49 -13.00 -5.74
CA LYS A 50 19.21 -12.58 -6.32
C LYS A 50 18.49 -11.63 -5.37
N GLY A 51 17.64 -10.77 -5.95
CA GLY A 51 16.87 -9.79 -5.20
C GLY A 51 16.04 -8.92 -6.10
N MET A 52 15.21 -8.11 -5.50
CA MET A 52 14.41 -7.10 -6.20
C MET A 52 15.31 -5.92 -6.59
N ASN A 53 15.11 -5.37 -7.78
CA ASN A 53 15.81 -4.18 -8.25
C ASN A 53 14.89 -3.35 -9.15
N ILE A 54 14.00 -2.58 -8.53
CA ILE A 54 13.14 -1.63 -9.24
C ILE A 54 13.95 -0.37 -9.50
N ARG A 55 14.33 -0.19 -10.77
CA ARG A 55 15.11 0.97 -11.23
C ARG A 55 14.33 2.27 -11.05
N GLN A 56 15.02 3.40 -11.21
CA GLN A 56 14.44 4.72 -11.05
C GLN A 56 13.16 4.87 -11.88
N HIS A 57 12.08 5.24 -11.20
CA HIS A 57 10.76 5.48 -11.77
C HIS A 57 10.07 6.66 -11.08
N PRO A 58 9.18 7.37 -11.80
CA PRO A 58 8.59 8.62 -11.32
C PRO A 58 7.22 8.43 -10.71
N HIS A 59 6.81 9.38 -9.86
CA HIS A 59 5.43 9.50 -9.38
C HIS A 59 4.97 10.95 -9.32
N ILE A 60 3.66 11.19 -9.47
CA ILE A 60 2.95 12.44 -9.17
C ILE A 60 1.62 12.13 -8.49
N GLY A 61 1.13 13.06 -7.67
CA GLY A 61 -0.26 13.13 -7.17
C GLY A 61 -0.69 11.97 -6.27
N LEU A 62 0.28 11.27 -5.68
CA LEU A 62 0.03 10.15 -4.77
C LEU A 62 1.06 10.10 -3.64
N SER A 63 0.76 9.31 -2.63
CA SER A 63 1.76 8.80 -1.69
C SER A 63 1.93 7.30 -1.88
N THR A 64 3.18 6.80 -1.89
CA THR A 64 3.48 5.37 -1.79
C THR A 64 3.64 4.98 -0.33
N LEU A 65 3.15 3.81 0.03
CA LEU A 65 3.37 3.18 1.31
C LEU A 65 3.87 1.76 1.08
N THR A 66 5.11 1.49 1.52
CA THR A 66 5.69 0.15 1.55
C THR A 66 5.64 -0.35 2.98
N TYR A 67 5.07 -1.54 3.18
CA TYR A 67 4.99 -2.22 4.47
C TYR A 67 5.35 -3.70 4.30
N LEU A 68 6.44 -4.12 4.92
CA LEU A 68 6.94 -5.49 4.80
C LEU A 68 6.53 -6.33 6.01
N PHE A 69 6.12 -7.57 5.76
CA PHE A 69 5.96 -8.60 6.79
C PHE A 69 7.25 -9.37 7.00
N GLN A 70 8.07 -9.52 5.93
CA GLN A 70 9.37 -10.17 5.95
C GLN A 70 10.32 -9.50 4.95
N GLY A 71 11.60 -9.54 5.24
CA GLY A 71 12.65 -9.01 4.38
C GLY A 71 12.93 -7.53 4.60
N GLN A 72 13.67 -6.96 3.67
CA GLN A 72 14.07 -5.55 3.68
C GLN A 72 14.12 -4.99 2.26
N ILE A 73 13.78 -3.71 2.12
CA ILE A 73 13.93 -2.92 0.89
C ILE A 73 14.74 -1.67 1.21
N GLN A 74 15.71 -1.33 0.35
CA GLN A 74 16.35 -0.04 0.36
C GLN A 74 15.59 0.90 -0.57
N HIS A 75 15.07 1.98 -0.02
CA HIS A 75 14.46 3.10 -0.72
C HIS A 75 15.48 4.22 -0.90
N LYS A 76 15.62 4.74 -2.12
CA LYS A 76 16.33 6.01 -2.40
C LYS A 76 15.46 6.86 -3.29
N ASP A 77 15.45 8.18 -3.07
CA ASP A 77 14.61 9.08 -3.86
C ASP A 77 15.35 10.36 -4.33
N SER A 78 14.67 11.11 -5.18
CA SER A 78 15.18 12.36 -5.74
C SER A 78 15.21 13.54 -4.75
N LEU A 79 14.71 13.35 -3.50
CA LEU A 79 14.88 14.29 -2.40
C LEU A 79 16.20 14.06 -1.66
N GLY A 80 16.91 12.96 -1.98
CA GLY A 80 18.15 12.55 -1.34
C GLY A 80 17.96 11.60 -0.16
N SER A 81 16.76 11.04 0.04
CA SER A 81 16.53 10.00 1.02
C SER A 81 17.27 8.72 0.63
N ASP A 82 17.82 8.01 1.61
CA ASP A 82 18.45 6.69 1.46
C ASP A 82 18.16 5.91 2.75
N GLN A 83 17.20 4.99 2.70
CA GLN A 83 16.67 4.31 3.88
C GLN A 83 16.46 2.82 3.62
N VAL A 84 16.97 2.00 4.52
CA VAL A 84 16.59 0.57 4.58
C VAL A 84 15.32 0.45 5.42
N VAL A 85 14.31 -0.17 4.85
CA VAL A 85 12.99 -0.41 5.42
C VAL A 85 12.89 -1.88 5.76
N GLY A 86 12.71 -2.21 7.03
CA GLY A 86 12.60 -3.58 7.54
C GLY A 86 11.17 -4.05 7.72
N ALA A 87 11.02 -5.31 8.15
CA ALA A 87 9.71 -5.86 8.47
C ALA A 87 9.02 -5.09 9.60
N GLY A 88 7.76 -4.71 9.39
CA GLY A 88 6.94 -3.93 10.31
C GLY A 88 7.19 -2.42 10.27
N ASP A 89 8.20 -1.93 9.55
CA ASP A 89 8.41 -0.51 9.31
C ASP A 89 7.47 0.01 8.24
N VAL A 90 7.21 1.33 8.27
CA VAL A 90 6.51 2.05 7.22
C VAL A 90 7.48 2.95 6.48
N SER A 91 7.59 2.78 5.16
CA SER A 91 8.17 3.73 4.23
C SER A 91 7.04 4.52 3.59
N TRP A 92 7.02 5.83 3.83
CA TRP A 92 6.01 6.75 3.29
C TRP A 92 6.66 7.80 2.41
N MET A 93 6.29 7.83 1.12
CA MET A 93 6.76 8.82 0.17
C MET A 93 5.58 9.54 -0.47
N THR A 94 5.44 10.82 -0.21
CA THR A 94 4.48 11.70 -0.90
C THR A 94 5.14 12.28 -2.14
N ALA A 95 4.56 12.03 -3.31
CA ALA A 95 5.16 12.45 -4.58
C ALA A 95 4.99 13.95 -4.86
N GLY A 96 3.84 14.51 -4.46
CA GLY A 96 3.50 15.88 -4.86
C GLY A 96 3.52 16.04 -6.37
N SER A 97 4.14 17.13 -6.85
CA SER A 97 4.21 17.44 -8.29
C SER A 97 5.23 16.60 -9.07
N ALA A 98 6.27 16.06 -8.42
CA ALA A 98 7.28 15.21 -9.05
C ALA A 98 8.24 14.60 -8.03
N ILE A 99 8.37 13.30 -8.04
CA ILE A 99 9.44 12.55 -7.35
C ILE A 99 9.85 11.37 -8.21
N ALA A 100 11.10 10.94 -8.08
CA ALA A 100 11.57 9.66 -8.59
C ALA A 100 12.21 8.88 -7.45
N HIS A 101 12.08 7.55 -7.48
CA HIS A 101 12.73 6.68 -6.51
C HIS A 101 13.18 5.35 -7.11
N VAL A 102 13.98 4.64 -6.35
CA VAL A 102 14.39 3.25 -6.58
C VAL A 102 14.06 2.42 -5.35
N GLU A 103 13.74 1.16 -5.56
CA GLU A 103 13.50 0.19 -4.50
C GLU A 103 14.30 -1.06 -4.79
N ARG A 104 15.21 -1.41 -3.89
CA ARG A 104 16.16 -2.50 -4.11
C ARG A 104 16.33 -3.37 -2.87
N THR A 105 16.75 -4.60 -3.10
CA THR A 105 17.32 -5.42 -2.03
C THR A 105 18.58 -4.73 -1.50
N PRO A 106 18.69 -4.50 -0.16
CA PRO A 106 19.90 -3.94 0.44
C PRO A 106 21.13 -4.82 0.19
N GLU A 107 22.30 -4.19 0.01
CA GLU A 107 23.56 -4.87 -0.31
C GLU A 107 23.88 -6.07 0.61
N PRO A 108 23.72 -5.98 1.96
CA PRO A 108 24.01 -7.11 2.84
C PRO A 108 23.15 -8.37 2.60
N LEU A 109 21.99 -8.25 1.98
CA LEU A 109 21.12 -9.39 1.67
C LEU A 109 21.53 -10.13 0.39
N TRP A 110 22.37 -9.55 -0.46
CA TRP A 110 22.85 -10.22 -1.68
C TRP A 110 23.72 -11.44 -1.40
N ASP A 111 24.41 -11.47 -0.26
CA ASP A 111 25.33 -12.53 0.11
C ASP A 111 24.65 -13.70 0.84
N GLN A 112 23.32 -13.66 0.98
CA GLN A 112 22.56 -14.71 1.66
C GLN A 112 21.20 -14.94 0.98
N SER A 113 20.57 -16.08 1.28
CA SER A 113 19.17 -16.32 0.93
C SER A 113 18.28 -15.58 1.93
N PHE A 114 17.22 -14.94 1.44
CA PHE A 114 16.24 -14.22 2.28
C PHE A 114 14.83 -14.35 1.72
N THR A 115 13.84 -14.13 2.58
CA THR A 115 12.44 -14.09 2.19
C THR A 115 11.97 -12.65 2.14
N MET A 116 11.16 -12.33 1.12
CA MET A 116 10.43 -11.06 1.03
C MET A 116 8.93 -11.33 0.99
N HIS A 117 8.19 -10.55 1.76
CA HIS A 117 6.73 -10.57 1.80
C HIS A 117 6.23 -9.22 2.27
N GLY A 118 5.26 -8.62 1.60
CA GLY A 118 4.78 -7.30 2.01
C GLY A 118 3.70 -6.73 1.13
N LEU A 119 3.42 -5.46 1.34
CA LEU A 119 2.40 -4.68 0.62
C LEU A 119 3.02 -3.41 0.06
N GLN A 120 2.69 -3.10 -1.19
CA GLN A 120 2.97 -1.82 -1.85
C GLN A 120 1.65 -1.15 -2.18
N ILE A 121 1.41 0.00 -1.59
CA ILE A 121 0.14 0.70 -1.65
C ILE A 121 0.35 2.10 -2.20
N TRP A 122 -0.64 2.61 -2.98
CA TRP A 122 -0.69 4.02 -3.32
C TRP A 122 -1.98 4.64 -2.82
N LEU A 123 -1.82 5.80 -2.17
CA LEU A 123 -2.90 6.66 -1.75
C LEU A 123 -2.90 7.90 -2.64
N ALA A 124 -4.01 8.18 -3.32
CA ALA A 124 -4.14 9.40 -4.11
C ALA A 124 -4.14 10.62 -3.20
N SER A 125 -3.38 11.63 -3.56
CA SER A 125 -3.40 12.91 -2.84
C SER A 125 -4.75 13.62 -3.03
N PRO A 126 -5.26 14.37 -2.03
CA PRO A 126 -6.31 15.36 -2.26
C PRO A 126 -5.90 16.36 -3.36
N LYS A 127 -6.85 16.94 -4.08
CA LYS A 127 -6.58 17.82 -5.25
C LYS A 127 -5.66 19.00 -4.92
N ASP A 128 -5.83 19.59 -3.76
CA ASP A 128 -5.03 20.71 -3.27
C ASP A 128 -3.60 20.32 -2.89
N HIS A 129 -3.32 19.02 -2.75
CA HIS A 129 -2.00 18.46 -2.45
C HIS A 129 -1.32 17.79 -3.66
N GLU A 130 -2.04 17.56 -4.78
CA GLU A 130 -1.47 16.88 -5.97
C GLU A 130 -0.21 17.57 -6.51
N GLN A 131 -0.16 18.91 -6.44
CA GLN A 131 0.94 19.73 -6.93
C GLN A 131 1.85 20.25 -5.78
N GLY A 132 1.70 19.69 -4.58
CA GLY A 132 2.53 20.04 -3.42
C GLY A 132 3.98 19.58 -3.55
N PRO A 133 4.83 19.87 -2.56
CA PRO A 133 6.19 19.37 -2.50
C PRO A 133 6.21 17.86 -2.24
N GLY A 134 7.24 17.19 -2.74
CA GLY A 134 7.57 15.83 -2.35
C GLY A 134 8.01 15.75 -0.89
N HIS A 135 7.74 14.63 -0.24
CA HIS A 135 8.14 14.35 1.14
C HIS A 135 8.43 12.87 1.34
N TYR A 136 9.42 12.55 2.16
CA TYR A 136 9.70 11.18 2.59
C TYR A 136 9.76 11.09 4.12
N SER A 137 9.22 10.01 4.67
CA SER A 137 9.39 9.66 6.08
C SER A 137 9.46 8.15 6.27
N HIS A 138 10.29 7.74 7.22
CA HIS A 138 10.40 6.36 7.70
C HIS A 138 9.91 6.28 9.15
N HIS A 139 9.06 5.30 9.42
CA HIS A 139 8.54 5.04 10.76
C HIS A 139 8.88 3.59 11.13
N SER A 140 9.70 3.44 12.17
CA SER A 140 10.06 2.09 12.63
C SER A 140 8.88 1.37 13.25
N ALA A 141 8.85 0.05 13.16
CA ALA A 141 7.80 -0.81 13.73
C ALA A 141 7.49 -0.49 15.21
N ALA A 142 8.52 -0.07 15.97
CA ALA A 142 8.39 0.27 17.38
C ALA A 142 7.61 1.57 17.64
N THR A 143 7.48 2.45 16.64
CA THR A 143 6.75 3.71 16.76
C THR A 143 5.27 3.59 16.39
N LEU A 144 4.90 2.47 15.75
CA LEU A 144 3.51 2.24 15.34
C LEU A 144 2.69 1.71 16.52
N PRO A 145 1.52 2.29 16.79
CA PRO A 145 0.69 1.86 17.90
C PRO A 145 0.11 0.47 17.66
N VAL A 146 0.09 -0.32 18.73
CA VAL A 146 -0.41 -1.69 18.74
C VAL A 146 -1.41 -1.86 19.86
N SER A 147 -2.55 -2.49 19.57
CA SER A 147 -3.47 -3.06 20.55
C SER A 147 -3.39 -4.57 20.46
N ASP A 148 -3.31 -5.25 21.61
CA ASP A 148 -3.34 -6.72 21.68
C ASP A 148 -4.32 -7.11 22.77
N ASN A 149 -5.46 -7.63 22.38
CA ASN A 149 -6.54 -7.95 23.29
C ASN A 149 -7.34 -9.17 22.81
N LEU A 150 -7.63 -10.09 23.73
CA LEU A 150 -8.48 -11.27 23.51
C LEU A 150 -8.14 -12.07 22.24
N GLY A 151 -6.83 -12.19 21.94
CA GLY A 151 -6.35 -12.93 20.77
C GLY A 151 -6.47 -12.19 19.44
N VAL A 152 -6.76 -10.88 19.48
CA VAL A 152 -6.75 -9.99 18.33
C VAL A 152 -5.67 -8.92 18.53
N GLN A 153 -4.66 -8.93 17.67
CA GLN A 153 -3.63 -7.89 17.61
C GLN A 153 -3.89 -6.97 16.43
N ILE A 154 -3.91 -5.66 16.68
CA ILE A 154 -4.09 -4.62 15.67
C ILE A 154 -2.89 -3.69 15.74
N ARG A 155 -2.18 -3.50 14.62
CA ARG A 155 -1.15 -2.47 14.44
C ARG A 155 -1.66 -1.42 13.49
N MET A 156 -1.72 -0.16 13.93
CA MET A 156 -2.10 0.96 13.09
C MET A 156 -0.92 1.40 12.24
N ILE A 157 -0.97 1.09 10.94
CA ILE A 157 0.09 1.39 9.97
C ILE A 157 0.04 2.87 9.59
N ALA A 158 -1.14 3.39 9.19
CA ALA A 158 -1.32 4.78 8.81
C ALA A 158 -2.74 5.27 9.12
N GLY A 159 -2.87 6.55 9.48
CA GLY A 159 -4.14 7.16 9.85
C GLY A 159 -4.65 6.73 11.22
N SER A 160 -5.96 6.60 11.40
CA SER A 160 -6.60 6.31 12.67
C SER A 160 -7.74 5.31 12.53
N GLY A 161 -8.06 4.63 13.63
CA GLY A 161 -9.16 3.66 13.77
C GLY A 161 -8.89 2.71 14.93
N PHE A 162 -9.88 1.94 15.36
CA PHE A 162 -9.74 1.02 16.49
C PHE A 162 -9.21 1.68 17.78
N CYS A 163 -9.51 2.95 18.01
CA CYS A 163 -8.97 3.78 19.09
C CYS A 163 -7.43 3.94 19.04
N LEU A 164 -6.80 3.77 17.89
CA LEU A 164 -5.37 3.97 17.63
C LEU A 164 -5.16 5.08 16.60
N GLU A 165 -4.03 5.80 16.69
CA GLU A 165 -3.62 6.83 15.73
C GLU A 165 -2.14 6.67 15.40
N SER A 166 -1.82 6.49 14.12
CA SER A 166 -0.47 6.32 13.61
C SER A 166 0.26 7.66 13.46
N PRO A 167 1.58 7.72 13.71
CA PRO A 167 2.39 8.91 13.45
C PRO A 167 2.68 9.17 11.96
N VAL A 168 2.25 8.30 11.05
CA VAL A 168 2.48 8.45 9.60
C VAL A 168 1.67 9.63 9.06
N PRO A 169 2.29 10.59 8.33
CA PRO A 169 1.64 11.84 7.93
C PRO A 169 0.70 11.67 6.72
N VAL A 170 -0.53 11.21 6.97
CA VAL A 170 -1.55 11.06 5.93
C VAL A 170 -2.13 12.42 5.50
N LEU A 171 -2.52 12.55 4.21
CA LEU A 171 -3.05 13.79 3.64
C LEU A 171 -4.59 13.90 3.71
N SER A 172 -5.27 12.82 4.07
CA SER A 172 -6.73 12.75 4.21
C SER A 172 -7.09 11.75 5.31
N PRO A 173 -8.33 11.76 5.83
CA PRO A 173 -8.77 10.72 6.77
C PRO A 173 -8.54 9.33 6.20
N THR A 174 -7.71 8.55 6.89
CA THR A 174 -7.19 7.25 6.43
C THR A 174 -7.30 6.25 7.56
N LEU A 175 -7.62 5.01 7.22
CA LEU A 175 -7.51 3.81 8.05
C LEU A 175 -6.60 2.83 7.31
N TYR A 176 -5.51 2.40 7.93
CA TYR A 176 -4.71 1.29 7.45
C TYR A 176 -4.12 0.54 8.63
N ALA A 177 -4.64 -0.65 8.87
CA ALA A 177 -4.30 -1.49 10.02
C ALA A 177 -3.95 -2.91 9.60
N GLU A 178 -2.83 -3.43 10.13
CA GLU A 178 -2.53 -4.86 10.14
C GLU A 178 -3.29 -5.51 11.29
N VAL A 179 -3.93 -6.65 11.02
CA VAL A 179 -4.72 -7.41 11.97
C VAL A 179 -4.24 -8.86 12.00
N LYS A 180 -3.91 -9.35 13.18
CA LYS A 180 -3.61 -10.77 13.44
C LYS A 180 -4.62 -11.29 14.45
N MET A 181 -5.30 -12.37 14.12
CA MET A 181 -6.35 -12.95 14.93
C MET A 181 -6.05 -14.42 15.21
N GLN A 182 -6.20 -14.81 16.45
CA GLN A 182 -6.18 -16.22 16.82
C GLN A 182 -7.50 -16.90 16.42
N THR A 183 -7.44 -18.19 16.19
CA THR A 183 -8.62 -19.03 15.92
C THR A 183 -9.75 -18.76 16.92
N ALA A 184 -10.99 -18.75 16.45
CA ALA A 184 -12.23 -18.52 17.19
C ALA A 184 -12.34 -17.13 17.85
N THR A 185 -11.63 -16.12 17.31
CA THR A 185 -11.78 -14.72 17.73
C THR A 185 -12.60 -13.92 16.72
N THR A 186 -13.14 -12.79 17.18
CA THR A 186 -13.95 -11.88 16.36
C THR A 186 -13.44 -10.46 16.48
N LEU A 187 -13.29 -9.78 15.35
CA LEU A 187 -13.00 -8.36 15.26
C LEU A 187 -14.22 -7.61 14.71
N LEU A 188 -14.70 -6.60 15.44
CA LEU A 188 -15.68 -5.65 14.91
C LEU A 188 -14.92 -4.56 14.14
N ILE A 189 -15.28 -4.36 12.88
CA ILE A 189 -14.69 -3.33 12.02
C ILE A 189 -15.52 -2.04 12.19
N PRO A 190 -14.91 -0.96 12.73
CA PRO A 190 -15.65 0.25 13.07
C PRO A 190 -16.14 0.99 11.82
N THR A 191 -17.16 1.83 12.01
CA THR A 191 -17.77 2.66 10.95
C THR A 191 -17.23 4.08 10.90
N GLU A 192 -16.10 4.36 11.57
CA GLU A 192 -15.50 5.68 11.66
C GLU A 192 -15.10 6.27 10.29
N HIS A 193 -14.86 5.39 9.31
CA HIS A 193 -14.54 5.76 7.95
C HIS A 193 -15.65 5.31 6.98
N GLU A 194 -15.96 6.16 6.00
CA GLU A 194 -17.04 5.92 5.06
C GLU A 194 -16.74 4.75 4.12
N GLU A 195 -15.56 4.74 3.50
CA GLU A 195 -15.12 3.64 2.63
C GLU A 195 -14.12 2.76 3.39
N ARG A 196 -14.38 1.45 3.39
CA ARG A 196 -13.56 0.47 4.11
C ARG A 196 -13.47 -0.82 3.34
N ALA A 197 -12.38 -1.53 3.51
CA ALA A 197 -12.19 -2.87 2.96
C ALA A 197 -11.37 -3.75 3.90
N VAL A 198 -11.54 -5.06 3.73
CA VAL A 198 -10.71 -6.11 4.33
C VAL A 198 -9.99 -6.87 3.23
N TYR A 199 -8.72 -7.17 3.43
CA TYR A 199 -7.95 -8.06 2.59
C TYR A 199 -7.30 -9.13 3.47
N VAL A 200 -7.71 -10.39 3.28
CA VAL A 200 -7.17 -11.53 4.04
C VAL A 200 -5.88 -12.00 3.36
N LEU A 201 -4.76 -11.91 4.08
CA LEU A 201 -3.44 -12.35 3.62
C LEU A 201 -3.29 -13.86 3.78
N SER A 202 -3.76 -14.41 4.92
CA SER A 202 -3.74 -15.85 5.20
C SER A 202 -4.77 -16.22 6.26
N GLY A 203 -5.09 -17.51 6.34
CA GLY A 203 -6.08 -18.06 7.25
C GLY A 203 -7.50 -18.08 6.66
N ASP A 204 -8.39 -18.75 7.37
CA ASP A 204 -9.80 -18.89 6.99
C ASP A 204 -10.63 -17.92 7.84
N ALA A 205 -11.44 -17.10 7.17
CA ALA A 205 -12.21 -16.05 7.82
C ALA A 205 -13.63 -15.95 7.28
N GLN A 206 -14.54 -15.47 8.13
CA GLN A 206 -15.89 -15.09 7.74
C GLN A 206 -16.16 -13.62 8.02
N LEU A 207 -16.86 -12.96 7.11
CA LEU A 207 -17.37 -11.61 7.29
C LEU A 207 -18.89 -11.67 7.44
N ASN A 208 -19.42 -11.29 8.61
CA ASN A 208 -20.85 -11.45 8.97
C ASN A 208 -21.40 -12.86 8.68
N GLY A 209 -20.59 -13.91 8.91
CA GLY A 209 -20.96 -15.31 8.67
C GLY A 209 -20.78 -15.82 7.25
N GLU A 210 -20.36 -14.96 6.31
CA GLU A 210 -20.05 -15.35 4.93
C GLU A 210 -18.54 -15.60 4.79
N THR A 211 -18.14 -16.75 4.28
CA THR A 211 -16.73 -17.13 4.10
C THR A 211 -16.03 -16.20 3.10
N ILE A 212 -14.86 -15.71 3.48
CA ILE A 212 -13.97 -14.93 2.61
C ILE A 212 -12.82 -15.83 2.13
N GLU A 213 -12.63 -15.93 0.81
CA GLU A 213 -11.46 -16.60 0.25
C GLU A 213 -10.18 -15.81 0.60
N PRO A 214 -9.06 -16.47 0.95
CA PRO A 214 -7.77 -15.80 1.08
C PRO A 214 -7.41 -14.99 -0.18
N HIS A 215 -6.78 -13.85 0.01
CA HIS A 215 -6.41 -12.90 -1.04
C HIS A 215 -7.60 -12.20 -1.73
N ALA A 216 -8.84 -12.42 -1.30
CA ALA A 216 -9.95 -11.60 -1.76
C ALA A 216 -9.94 -10.24 -1.07
N LEU A 217 -10.16 -9.18 -1.85
CA LEU A 217 -10.46 -7.86 -1.32
C LEU A 217 -11.97 -7.73 -1.17
N VAL A 218 -12.43 -7.48 0.05
CA VAL A 218 -13.85 -7.29 0.35
C VAL A 218 -14.09 -5.83 0.72
N VAL A 219 -14.75 -5.09 -0.18
CA VAL A 219 -15.18 -3.71 0.08
C VAL A 219 -16.46 -3.75 0.89
N LEU A 220 -16.46 -3.04 2.01
CA LEU A 220 -17.54 -3.06 2.99
C LEU A 220 -18.63 -2.03 2.67
N PRO A 221 -19.90 -2.31 2.98
CA PRO A 221 -20.97 -1.31 2.87
C PRO A 221 -20.66 -0.09 3.76
N ALA A 222 -20.95 1.10 3.25
CA ALA A 222 -20.76 2.33 4.01
C ALA A 222 -21.71 2.39 5.21
N GLY A 223 -21.17 2.78 6.37
CA GLY A 223 -21.94 2.99 7.60
C GLY A 223 -22.42 1.72 8.30
N GLU A 224 -22.10 0.52 7.77
CA GLU A 224 -22.48 -0.75 8.41
C GLU A 224 -21.32 -1.30 9.23
N GLU A 225 -21.60 -1.70 10.48
CA GLU A 225 -20.65 -2.44 11.30
C GLU A 225 -20.52 -3.87 10.76
N MET A 226 -19.29 -4.32 10.57
CA MET A 226 -18.99 -5.63 10.03
C MET A 226 -18.18 -6.44 11.03
N SER A 227 -18.49 -7.73 11.14
CA SER A 227 -17.82 -8.67 12.02
C SER A 227 -16.92 -9.61 11.21
N LEU A 228 -15.61 -9.55 11.47
CA LEU A 228 -14.64 -10.50 10.93
C LEU A 228 -14.40 -11.59 11.97
N PHE A 229 -14.71 -12.84 11.64
CA PHE A 229 -14.49 -14.02 12.50
C PHE A 229 -13.35 -14.87 11.92
N ALA A 230 -12.44 -15.31 12.78
CA ALA A 230 -11.30 -16.16 12.45
C ALA A 230 -11.65 -17.64 12.67
N GLU A 231 -11.79 -18.41 11.60
CA GLU A 231 -11.99 -19.88 11.68
C GLU A 231 -10.67 -20.62 11.94
N SER A 232 -9.55 -20.08 11.48
CA SER A 232 -8.17 -20.45 11.81
C SER A 232 -7.42 -19.21 12.27
N ASP A 233 -6.10 -19.27 12.51
CA ASP A 233 -5.31 -18.07 12.71
C ASP A 233 -5.31 -17.22 11.44
N VAL A 234 -5.75 -15.96 11.54
CA VAL A 234 -5.95 -15.04 10.42
C VAL A 234 -4.91 -13.93 10.45
N HIS A 235 -4.33 -13.63 9.31
CA HIS A 235 -3.58 -12.41 9.04
C HIS A 235 -4.30 -11.62 7.96
N ALA A 236 -4.65 -10.38 8.26
CA ALA A 236 -5.41 -9.52 7.36
C ALA A 236 -4.96 -8.06 7.47
N VAL A 237 -5.38 -7.24 6.52
CA VAL A 237 -5.36 -5.78 6.65
C VAL A 237 -6.77 -5.22 6.50
N VAL A 238 -7.07 -4.21 7.30
CA VAL A 238 -8.27 -3.38 7.20
C VAL A 238 -7.84 -2.00 6.78
N PHE A 239 -8.42 -1.48 5.69
CA PHE A 239 -8.03 -0.19 5.17
C PHE A 239 -9.22 0.57 4.56
N GLY A 240 -9.04 1.88 4.39
CA GLY A 240 -10.04 2.76 3.84
C GLY A 240 -9.82 4.21 4.26
N GLY A 241 -10.90 4.99 4.29
CA GLY A 241 -10.83 6.40 4.65
C GLY A 241 -12.01 7.21 4.12
N ALA A 242 -11.80 8.53 4.04
CA ALA A 242 -12.73 9.40 3.36
C ALA A 242 -12.73 9.12 1.85
N PRO A 243 -13.88 9.19 1.18
CA PRO A 243 -13.95 9.14 -0.27
C PRO A 243 -13.04 10.19 -0.92
N LEU A 244 -12.55 9.91 -2.11
CA LEU A 244 -11.79 10.88 -2.89
C LEU A 244 -12.64 12.14 -3.18
N ASP A 245 -12.02 13.31 -3.15
CA ASP A 245 -12.64 14.62 -3.49
C ASP A 245 -12.91 14.79 -4.99
N GLY A 246 -13.02 13.70 -5.71
CA GLY A 246 -13.37 13.56 -7.11
C GLY A 246 -12.55 12.47 -7.81
N PRO A 247 -12.83 12.20 -9.09
CA PRO A 247 -12.19 11.12 -9.81
C PRO A 247 -10.70 11.34 -9.97
N ARG A 248 -9.95 10.23 -9.93
CA ARG A 248 -8.50 10.18 -10.23
C ARG A 248 -8.27 9.34 -11.47
N ARG A 249 -7.37 9.84 -12.33
CA ARG A 249 -6.82 9.08 -13.45
C ARG A 249 -5.51 8.46 -13.02
N ILE A 250 -5.32 7.21 -13.40
CA ILE A 250 -4.06 6.49 -13.22
C ILE A 250 -3.54 6.15 -14.61
N ASN A 251 -2.34 6.60 -14.90
CA ASN A 251 -1.61 6.23 -16.11
C ASN A 251 -0.17 5.89 -15.74
N TRP A 252 0.16 4.61 -15.85
CA TRP A 252 1.41 4.05 -15.34
C TRP A 252 1.58 4.40 -13.86
N ASN A 253 2.63 5.16 -13.48
CA ASN A 253 2.92 5.57 -12.11
C ASN A 253 2.43 7.00 -11.77
N PHE A 254 1.62 7.58 -12.62
CA PHE A 254 1.08 8.93 -12.47
C PHE A 254 -0.39 8.89 -12.07
N VAL A 255 -0.72 9.62 -11.01
CA VAL A 255 -2.09 9.79 -10.53
C VAL A 255 -2.40 11.28 -10.50
N ALA A 256 -3.53 11.68 -11.07
CA ALA A 256 -3.98 13.06 -11.01
C ALA A 256 -5.49 13.19 -11.25
N SER A 257 -6.08 14.26 -10.74
CA SER A 257 -7.45 14.67 -11.05
C SER A 257 -7.54 15.34 -12.42
N ASP A 258 -6.48 16.07 -12.82
CA ASP A 258 -6.35 16.73 -14.13
C ASP A 258 -5.54 15.87 -15.11
N PRO A 259 -6.10 15.47 -16.27
CA PRO A 259 -5.36 14.73 -17.29
C PRO A 259 -4.15 15.50 -17.83
N VAL A 260 -4.18 16.83 -17.85
CA VAL A 260 -3.07 17.67 -18.33
C VAL A 260 -1.82 17.45 -17.48
N ALA A 261 -1.98 17.26 -16.16
CA ALA A 261 -0.85 16.96 -15.27
C ALA A 261 -0.18 15.62 -15.63
N ILE A 262 -0.95 14.61 -16.02
CA ILE A 262 -0.41 13.32 -16.45
C ILE A 262 0.34 13.47 -17.78
N ASP A 263 -0.21 14.18 -18.75
CA ASP A 263 0.43 14.39 -20.06
C ASP A 263 1.75 15.15 -19.91
N GLU A 264 1.77 16.16 -19.06
CA GLU A 264 3.01 16.91 -18.75
C GLU A 264 4.04 16.04 -18.02
N ALA A 265 3.62 15.21 -17.05
CA ALA A 265 4.50 14.28 -16.36
C ALA A 265 5.13 13.27 -17.34
N ARG A 266 4.33 12.70 -18.25
CA ARG A 266 4.81 11.81 -19.31
C ARG A 266 5.85 12.49 -20.21
N ARG A 267 5.54 13.73 -20.65
CA ARG A 267 6.46 14.53 -21.46
C ARG A 267 7.80 14.76 -20.75
N LYS A 268 7.76 15.26 -19.52
CA LYS A 268 8.94 15.55 -18.71
C LYS A 268 9.79 14.31 -18.46
N TRP A 269 9.14 13.18 -18.08
CA TRP A 269 9.86 11.93 -17.88
C TRP A 269 10.56 11.47 -19.16
N THR A 270 9.85 11.49 -20.30
CA THR A 270 10.43 11.10 -21.59
C THR A 270 11.60 12.00 -22.00
N ALA A 271 11.50 13.30 -21.76
CA ALA A 271 12.54 14.28 -22.09
C ALA A 271 13.74 14.27 -21.14
N GLY A 272 13.68 13.53 -20.01
CA GLY A 272 14.71 13.58 -18.98
C GLY A 272 14.68 14.85 -18.11
N GLU A 273 13.56 15.59 -18.15
CA GLU A 273 13.31 16.80 -17.36
C GLU A 273 12.66 16.46 -16.02
N TRP A 274 13.22 15.50 -15.30
CA TRP A 274 12.68 14.97 -14.03
C TRP A 274 13.74 14.99 -12.93
N PRO A 275 13.38 15.23 -11.66
CA PRO A 275 14.31 15.07 -10.55
C PRO A 275 14.90 13.65 -10.54
N THR A 276 16.22 13.56 -10.40
CA THR A 276 16.95 12.28 -10.44
C THR A 276 17.36 11.83 -9.06
N VAL A 277 17.36 10.52 -8.84
CA VAL A 277 17.88 9.91 -7.60
C VAL A 277 19.42 10.02 -7.62
N PRO A 278 20.07 10.56 -6.58
CA PRO A 278 21.51 10.68 -6.52
C PRO A 278 22.22 9.34 -6.74
N GLY A 279 23.17 9.32 -7.68
CA GLY A 279 23.95 8.12 -8.01
C GLY A 279 23.28 7.11 -8.94
N GLU A 280 22.01 7.34 -9.33
CA GLU A 280 21.30 6.46 -10.25
C GLU A 280 21.34 6.97 -11.69
N VAL A 281 21.69 6.09 -12.61
CA VAL A 281 21.77 6.40 -14.05
C VAL A 281 20.71 5.65 -14.86
N GLU A 282 20.29 4.49 -14.40
CA GLU A 282 19.29 3.67 -15.06
C GLU A 282 17.87 4.03 -14.62
N ARG A 283 16.96 4.16 -15.57
CA ARG A 283 15.55 4.43 -15.29
C ARG A 283 14.63 3.49 -16.06
N ILE A 284 13.41 3.32 -15.57
CA ILE A 284 12.36 2.60 -16.28
C ILE A 284 11.80 3.53 -17.36
N GLU A 285 11.78 3.04 -18.59
CA GLU A 285 11.18 3.77 -19.71
C GLU A 285 9.65 3.81 -19.58
N LEU A 286 9.06 4.89 -20.11
CA LEU A 286 7.60 5.01 -20.14
C LEU A 286 7.01 3.87 -21.00
N PRO A 287 6.01 3.14 -20.52
CA PRO A 287 5.34 2.14 -21.32
C PRO A 287 4.72 2.74 -22.59
N ARG A 288 4.83 2.01 -23.71
CA ARG A 288 4.30 2.41 -25.03
C ARG A 288 2.79 2.36 -25.08
#